data_5f410cee66045b8dd57e20db152e88f8
#
_entry.id   5f410cee66045b8dd57e20db152e88f8
#
_cell.length_a   1.000
_cell.length_b   1.000
_cell.length_c   1.000
_cell.angle_alpha   90.00
_cell.angle_beta   90.00
_cell.angle_gamma   90.00
#
_symmetry.space_group_name_H-M   'P 1'
#
loop_
_entity.id
_entity.type
_entity.pdbx_description
1 polymer ?
#
loop_
_entity_poly.entity_id
_entity_poly.type
_entity_poly.pdbx_seq_one_letter_code
_entity_poly.pdbx_strand_id
1 'polypeptide(L)'
;EGKGVHVVTVNDYLAKRDSEWMGQIYKNLGMTVGCILNSMNNDERREAYACDITYGTNNEFGFDYLRDNMVMYENALVMRDLHFAVIDEVDSILIDEARTPLIISGQSGKSTKLYEVCDILARQLVKGKEKELSKMELIMGEDIEEEGDFVVNEKDKIVNLTEQGVEKVERFFQIDNLADPENMEIQHNIILALRAHYLMARDKDYVVQNDEVLIV
;
A
#
# COMPACT_ATOMS: atom_id res chain seq x y z
N GLU A 1 12.95 -27.39 13.40
CA GLU A 1 12.17 -26.61 14.34
C GLU A 1 10.66 -26.64 14.05
N GLY A 2 10.24 -27.16 12.87
CA GLY A 2 8.85 -27.30 12.49
C GLY A 2 8.07 -25.98 12.27
N LYS A 3 8.80 -24.87 12.05
CA LYS A 3 8.20 -23.52 11.92
C LYS A 3 8.00 -23.05 10.48
N GLY A 4 8.47 -23.81 9.50
CA GLY A 4 8.33 -23.54 8.09
C GLY A 4 9.39 -22.62 7.49
N VAL A 5 9.63 -22.84 6.19
CA VAL A 5 10.58 -22.09 5.37
C VAL A 5 9.90 -21.66 4.09
N HIS A 6 10.02 -20.40 3.73
CA HIS A 6 9.63 -19.89 2.42
C HIS A 6 10.84 -19.84 1.49
N VAL A 7 10.73 -20.41 0.30
CA VAL A 7 11.73 -20.30 -0.77
C VAL A 7 11.15 -19.39 -1.85
N VAL A 8 11.74 -18.20 -1.95
CA VAL A 8 11.24 -17.10 -2.79
C VAL A 8 12.03 -17.02 -4.08
N THR A 9 11.35 -16.98 -5.21
CA THR A 9 11.93 -16.82 -6.55
C THR A 9 11.17 -15.79 -7.38
N VAL A 10 11.64 -15.51 -8.60
CA VAL A 10 11.12 -14.39 -9.42
C VAL A 10 9.90 -14.75 -10.29
N ASN A 11 9.64 -16.02 -10.57
CA ASN A 11 8.51 -16.40 -11.41
C ASN A 11 7.95 -17.79 -11.08
N ASP A 12 6.70 -18.03 -11.49
CA ASP A 12 5.94 -19.27 -11.23
C ASP A 12 6.61 -20.50 -11.85
N TYR A 13 7.27 -20.36 -12.99
CA TYR A 13 7.97 -21.47 -13.63
C TYR A 13 9.11 -21.99 -12.75
N LEU A 14 9.94 -21.09 -12.22
CA LEU A 14 11.03 -21.46 -11.33
C LEU A 14 10.50 -22.02 -10.01
N ALA A 15 9.49 -21.37 -9.42
CA ALA A 15 8.87 -21.86 -8.19
C ALA A 15 8.37 -23.30 -8.34
N LYS A 16 7.65 -23.60 -9.43
CA LYS A 16 7.15 -24.94 -9.71
C LYS A 16 8.26 -25.93 -10.01
N ARG A 17 9.16 -25.61 -10.94
CA ARG A 17 10.29 -26.48 -11.32
C ARG A 17 11.12 -26.89 -10.11
N ASP A 18 11.50 -25.90 -9.28
CA ASP A 18 12.42 -26.13 -8.18
C ASP A 18 11.73 -26.83 -7.00
N SER A 19 10.46 -26.54 -6.75
CA SER A 19 9.66 -27.29 -5.77
C SER A 19 9.50 -28.77 -6.15
N GLU A 20 9.32 -29.07 -7.44
CA GLU A 20 9.23 -30.46 -7.93
C GLU A 20 10.59 -31.17 -7.90
N TRP A 21 11.64 -30.50 -8.33
CA TRP A 21 12.97 -31.07 -8.44
C TRP A 21 13.63 -31.26 -7.07
N MET A 22 13.79 -30.19 -6.31
CA MET A 22 14.38 -30.25 -4.98
C MET A 22 13.46 -30.90 -3.94
N GLY A 23 12.15 -30.80 -4.17
CA GLY A 23 11.14 -31.42 -3.32
C GLY A 23 11.29 -32.92 -3.18
N GLN A 24 11.88 -33.62 -4.16
CA GLN A 24 12.18 -35.06 -4.06
C GLN A 24 13.16 -35.34 -2.92
N ILE A 25 14.19 -34.49 -2.76
CA ILE A 25 15.19 -34.62 -1.69
C ILE A 25 14.51 -34.39 -0.34
N TYR A 26 13.73 -33.31 -0.21
CA TYR A 26 13.06 -32.97 1.05
C TYR A 26 12.04 -34.02 1.48
N LYS A 27 11.26 -34.54 0.54
CA LYS A 27 10.29 -35.63 0.80
C LYS A 27 10.99 -36.92 1.29
N ASN A 28 12.15 -37.24 0.72
CA ASN A 28 12.96 -38.38 1.17
C ASN A 28 13.52 -38.19 2.59
N LEU A 29 13.65 -36.93 3.03
CA LEU A 29 14.02 -36.58 4.42
C LEU A 29 12.79 -36.46 5.36
N GLY A 30 11.60 -36.79 4.89
CA GLY A 30 10.37 -36.76 5.66
C GLY A 30 9.71 -35.38 5.79
N MET A 31 10.12 -34.40 4.97
CA MET A 31 9.56 -33.05 4.96
C MET A 31 8.45 -32.92 3.90
N THR A 32 7.48 -32.03 4.15
CA THR A 32 6.43 -31.66 3.23
C THR A 32 6.84 -30.44 2.39
N VAL A 33 6.43 -30.40 1.12
CA VAL A 33 6.75 -29.33 0.18
C VAL A 33 5.52 -28.84 -0.53
N GLY A 34 5.24 -27.55 -0.41
CA GLY A 34 4.18 -26.83 -1.11
C GLY A 34 4.75 -25.83 -2.12
N CYS A 35 3.93 -25.40 -3.05
CA CYS A 35 4.25 -24.38 -4.03
C CYS A 35 3.04 -23.47 -4.24
N ILE A 36 3.22 -22.16 -4.06
CA ILE A 36 2.19 -21.16 -4.30
C ILE A 36 2.28 -20.67 -5.74
N LEU A 37 1.18 -20.75 -6.46
CA LEU A 37 1.03 -20.30 -7.85
C LEU A 37 -0.15 -19.33 -7.98
N ASN A 38 -0.12 -18.48 -8.96
CA ASN A 38 -1.14 -17.44 -9.21
C ASN A 38 -2.57 -18.03 -9.35
N SER A 39 -2.72 -19.21 -9.96
CA SER A 39 -4.04 -19.85 -10.20
C SER A 39 -4.69 -20.46 -8.97
N MET A 40 -4.02 -20.51 -7.82
CA MET A 40 -4.51 -21.21 -6.62
C MET A 40 -5.55 -20.39 -5.87
N ASN A 41 -6.58 -21.09 -5.36
CA ASN A 41 -7.54 -20.52 -4.42
C ASN A 41 -6.99 -20.51 -2.98
N ASN A 42 -7.73 -19.87 -2.06
CA ASN A 42 -7.27 -19.69 -0.68
C ASN A 42 -7.08 -21.00 0.09
N ASP A 43 -7.88 -22.03 -0.17
CA ASP A 43 -7.77 -23.32 0.52
C ASP A 43 -6.50 -24.05 0.07
N GLU A 44 -6.24 -24.08 -1.25
CA GLU A 44 -5.02 -24.62 -1.83
C GLU A 44 -3.77 -23.90 -1.32
N ARG A 45 -3.84 -22.56 -1.21
CA ARG A 45 -2.74 -21.75 -0.64
C ARG A 45 -2.51 -22.11 0.82
N ARG A 46 -3.56 -22.25 1.62
CA ARG A 46 -3.47 -22.61 3.03
C ARG A 46 -2.81 -23.98 3.23
N GLU A 47 -3.16 -24.97 2.39
CA GLU A 47 -2.51 -26.29 2.39
C GLU A 47 -1.03 -26.18 2.03
N ALA A 48 -0.67 -25.38 1.03
CA ALA A 48 0.72 -25.18 0.62
C ALA A 48 1.54 -24.45 1.70
N TYR A 49 0.97 -23.45 2.40
CA TYR A 49 1.65 -22.78 3.50
C TYR A 49 1.79 -23.67 4.75
N ALA A 50 0.94 -24.67 4.92
CA ALA A 50 1.06 -25.64 6.03
C ALA A 50 2.24 -26.61 5.83
N CYS A 51 2.86 -26.69 4.66
CA CYS A 51 4.03 -27.52 4.40
C CYS A 51 5.29 -27.01 5.13
N ASP A 52 6.26 -27.89 5.37
CA ASP A 52 7.55 -27.52 5.99
C ASP A 52 8.32 -26.52 5.13
N ILE A 53 8.26 -26.68 3.80
CA ILE A 53 8.90 -25.82 2.80
C ILE A 53 7.86 -25.39 1.80
N THR A 54 7.72 -24.06 1.62
CA THR A 54 6.78 -23.48 0.66
C THR A 54 7.55 -22.64 -0.37
N TYR A 55 7.47 -23.05 -1.63
CA TYR A 55 8.01 -22.31 -2.78
C TYR A 55 6.98 -21.33 -3.30
N GLY A 56 7.42 -20.19 -3.81
CA GLY A 56 6.57 -19.20 -4.45
C GLY A 56 7.33 -18.00 -4.94
N THR A 57 6.66 -17.10 -5.66
CA THR A 57 7.27 -15.85 -6.09
C THR A 57 7.18 -14.78 -5.00
N ASN A 58 8.08 -13.79 -5.07
CA ASN A 58 8.04 -12.60 -4.22
C ASN A 58 6.66 -11.91 -4.27
N ASN A 59 6.06 -11.83 -5.45
CA ASN A 59 4.75 -11.22 -5.65
C ASN A 59 3.63 -12.02 -4.97
N GLU A 60 3.60 -13.35 -5.12
CA GLU A 60 2.59 -14.19 -4.50
C GLU A 60 2.64 -14.11 -2.96
N PHE A 61 3.83 -14.23 -2.38
CA PHE A 61 4.02 -14.06 -0.92
C PHE A 61 3.63 -12.66 -0.46
N GLY A 62 4.04 -11.63 -1.21
CA GLY A 62 3.72 -10.25 -0.86
C GLY A 62 2.22 -9.94 -0.94
N PHE A 63 1.53 -10.41 -1.98
CA PHE A 63 0.09 -10.24 -2.10
C PHE A 63 -0.70 -11.06 -1.07
N ASP A 64 -0.26 -12.28 -0.74
CA ASP A 64 -0.89 -13.06 0.32
C ASP A 64 -0.72 -12.38 1.69
N TYR A 65 0.47 -11.85 1.98
CA TYR A 65 0.71 -11.06 3.18
C TYR A 65 -0.21 -9.84 3.26
N LEU A 66 -0.37 -9.10 2.16
CA LEU A 66 -1.27 -7.95 2.12
C LEU A 66 -2.73 -8.37 2.33
N ARG A 67 -3.18 -9.44 1.67
CA ARG A 67 -4.55 -9.98 1.82
C ARG A 67 -4.82 -10.41 3.25
N ASP A 68 -3.88 -11.11 3.87
CA ASP A 68 -4.00 -11.57 5.26
C ASP A 68 -4.11 -10.40 6.26
N ASN A 69 -3.43 -9.27 5.98
CA ASN A 69 -3.57 -8.06 6.80
C ASN A 69 -4.91 -7.31 6.60
N MET A 70 -5.71 -7.72 5.63
CA MET A 70 -7.04 -7.14 5.38
C MET A 70 -8.19 -7.98 5.93
N VAL A 71 -7.94 -9.22 6.36
CA VAL A 71 -9.00 -10.09 6.89
C VAL A 71 -9.38 -9.72 8.32
N MET A 72 -10.67 -9.93 8.66
CA MET A 72 -11.21 -9.62 10.00
C MET A 72 -11.11 -10.81 10.97
N TYR A 73 -10.94 -12.02 10.45
CA TYR A 73 -10.99 -13.24 11.23
C TYR A 73 -9.75 -14.08 10.99
N GLU A 74 -9.17 -14.64 12.05
CA GLU A 74 -7.98 -15.48 12.02
C GLU A 74 -8.13 -16.71 11.10
N ASN A 75 -9.31 -17.31 11.06
CA ASN A 75 -9.58 -18.46 10.18
C ASN A 75 -9.61 -18.13 8.69
N ALA A 76 -9.59 -16.85 8.32
CA ALA A 76 -9.50 -16.39 6.94
C ALA A 76 -8.05 -16.21 6.45
N LEU A 77 -7.08 -16.23 7.36
CA LEU A 77 -5.67 -16.19 7.02
C LEU A 77 -5.27 -17.40 6.16
N VAL A 78 -4.39 -17.16 5.18
CA VAL A 78 -3.82 -18.24 4.36
C VAL A 78 -2.38 -18.57 4.77
N MET A 79 -1.62 -17.56 5.18
CA MET A 79 -0.24 -17.73 5.63
C MET A 79 -0.19 -18.17 7.09
N ARG A 80 0.89 -18.83 7.45
CA ARG A 80 1.28 -19.06 8.85
C ARG A 80 2.33 -18.02 9.27
N ASP A 81 2.77 -18.05 10.50
CA ASP A 81 3.84 -17.20 11.02
C ASP A 81 5.09 -17.25 10.16
N LEU A 82 5.66 -16.08 9.90
CA LEU A 82 6.88 -15.91 9.12
C LEU A 82 8.08 -16.24 10.01
N HIS A 83 8.80 -17.32 9.68
CA HIS A 83 9.96 -17.76 10.48
C HIS A 83 11.28 -17.64 9.73
N PHE A 84 11.37 -18.19 8.53
CA PHE A 84 12.61 -18.20 7.74
C PHE A 84 12.32 -18.10 6.24
N ALA A 85 13.14 -17.34 5.53
CA ALA A 85 13.05 -17.22 4.08
C ALA A 85 14.43 -17.45 3.44
N VAL A 86 14.43 -18.18 2.33
CA VAL A 86 15.56 -18.30 1.38
C VAL A 86 15.14 -17.55 0.13
N ILE A 87 15.90 -16.54 -0.24
CA ILE A 87 15.58 -15.70 -1.42
C ILE A 87 16.60 -16.04 -2.50
N ASP A 88 16.09 -16.61 -3.61
CA ASP A 88 16.84 -16.82 -4.83
C ASP A 88 16.70 -15.61 -5.75
N GLU A 89 17.66 -15.37 -6.65
CA GLU A 89 17.68 -14.17 -7.51
C GLU A 89 17.56 -12.86 -6.71
N VAL A 90 18.35 -12.74 -5.63
CA VAL A 90 18.26 -11.69 -4.61
C VAL A 90 18.44 -10.28 -5.17
N ASP A 91 19.23 -10.11 -6.19
CA ASP A 91 19.43 -8.85 -6.92
C ASP A 91 18.16 -8.40 -7.63
N SER A 92 17.48 -9.29 -8.31
CA SER A 92 16.17 -9.00 -8.92
C SER A 92 15.11 -8.68 -7.86
N ILE A 93 15.00 -9.50 -6.82
CA ILE A 93 13.91 -9.38 -5.85
C ILE A 93 14.12 -8.19 -4.89
N LEU A 94 15.32 -8.07 -4.28
CA LEU A 94 15.55 -7.09 -3.21
C LEU A 94 16.09 -5.74 -3.71
N ILE A 95 16.51 -5.65 -4.97
CA ILE A 95 17.04 -4.41 -5.55
C ILE A 95 16.16 -3.89 -6.68
N ASP A 96 15.95 -4.68 -7.72
CA ASP A 96 15.25 -4.19 -8.92
C ASP A 96 13.74 -4.07 -8.70
N GLU A 97 13.09 -5.12 -8.18
CA GLU A 97 11.65 -5.14 -7.94
C GLU A 97 11.22 -4.45 -6.64
N ALA A 98 12.10 -4.38 -5.64
CA ALA A 98 11.80 -3.78 -4.34
C ALA A 98 11.37 -2.30 -4.39
N ARG A 99 11.67 -1.61 -5.49
CA ARG A 99 11.24 -0.22 -5.71
C ARG A 99 9.78 -0.10 -6.10
N THR A 100 9.17 -1.17 -6.59
CA THR A 100 7.78 -1.18 -7.03
C THR A 100 6.89 -1.65 -5.88
N PRO A 101 6.02 -0.80 -5.32
CA PRO A 101 5.14 -1.21 -4.23
C PRO A 101 4.09 -2.20 -4.74
N LEU A 102 3.81 -3.23 -3.94
CA LEU A 102 2.67 -4.09 -4.17
C LEU A 102 1.39 -3.37 -3.71
N ILE A 103 0.43 -3.23 -4.61
CA ILE A 103 -0.83 -2.53 -4.33
C ILE A 103 -2.00 -3.47 -4.60
N ILE A 104 -2.86 -3.66 -3.61
CA ILE A 104 -4.16 -4.28 -3.80
C ILE A 104 -5.16 -3.14 -4.01
N SER A 105 -5.75 -3.08 -5.21
CA SER A 105 -6.86 -2.19 -5.51
C SER A 105 -8.10 -3.03 -5.78
N GLY A 106 -9.20 -2.66 -5.15
CA GLY A 106 -10.51 -3.23 -5.41
C GLY A 106 -11.46 -2.14 -5.87
N GLN A 107 -12.55 -2.52 -6.54
CA GLN A 107 -13.67 -1.60 -6.70
C GLN A 107 -14.17 -1.26 -5.30
N SER A 108 -13.95 -0.01 -4.87
CA SER A 108 -14.57 0.54 -3.68
C SER A 108 -16.08 0.49 -3.90
N GLY A 109 -16.76 -0.31 -3.09
CA GLY A 109 -18.22 -0.35 -3.11
C GLY A 109 -18.77 0.99 -2.68
N LYS A 110 -19.46 1.68 -3.60
CA LYS A 110 -20.15 2.98 -3.43
C LYS A 110 -19.23 4.14 -3.03
N SER A 111 -19.00 5.03 -3.98
CA SER A 111 -18.60 6.41 -3.70
C SER A 111 -19.52 6.95 -2.60
N THR A 112 -18.98 7.20 -1.43
CA THR A 112 -19.74 7.84 -0.36
C THR A 112 -19.94 9.30 -0.76
N LYS A 113 -21.09 9.89 -0.41
CA LYS A 113 -21.33 11.33 -0.59
C LYS A 113 -20.20 12.19 0.00
N LEU A 114 -19.43 11.63 0.90
CA LEU A 114 -18.28 12.27 1.53
C LEU A 114 -17.18 12.63 0.53
N TYR A 115 -16.91 11.78 -0.48
CA TYR A 115 -15.93 12.11 -1.55
C TYR A 115 -16.36 13.36 -2.32
N GLU A 116 -17.64 13.45 -2.70
CA GLU A 116 -18.18 14.61 -3.43
C GLU A 116 -18.09 15.89 -2.58
N VAL A 117 -18.44 15.79 -1.30
CA VAL A 117 -18.38 16.92 -0.37
C VAL A 117 -16.94 17.37 -0.15
N CYS A 118 -16.01 16.45 0.03
CA CYS A 118 -14.57 16.74 0.16
C CYS A 118 -13.99 17.35 -1.12
N ASP A 119 -14.42 16.90 -2.30
CA ASP A 119 -14.00 17.48 -3.57
C ASP A 119 -14.47 18.94 -3.71
N ILE A 120 -15.72 19.23 -3.34
CA ILE A 120 -16.27 20.61 -3.35
C ILE A 120 -15.45 21.51 -2.42
N LEU A 121 -15.12 21.06 -1.21
CA LEU A 121 -14.30 21.83 -0.28
C LEU A 121 -12.87 22.00 -0.78
N ALA A 122 -12.24 20.94 -1.29
CA ALA A 122 -10.87 20.98 -1.82
C ALA A 122 -10.68 22.03 -2.92
N ARG A 123 -11.71 22.26 -3.76
CA ARG A 123 -11.71 23.32 -4.79
C ARG A 123 -11.81 24.74 -4.23
N GLN A 124 -12.27 24.90 -2.99
CA GLN A 124 -12.39 26.19 -2.32
C GLN A 124 -11.16 26.55 -1.49
N LEU A 125 -10.32 25.55 -1.19
CA LEU A 125 -9.08 25.75 -0.44
C LEU A 125 -8.01 26.40 -1.33
N VAL A 126 -7.21 27.28 -0.74
CA VAL A 126 -6.17 28.06 -1.42
C VAL A 126 -4.81 27.40 -1.22
N LYS A 127 -4.15 27.08 -2.34
CA LYS A 127 -2.77 26.54 -2.30
C LYS A 127 -1.81 27.61 -1.78
N GLY A 128 -1.09 27.27 -0.73
CA GLY A 128 0.01 28.06 -0.20
C GLY A 128 1.33 27.81 -0.93
N LYS A 129 2.35 28.58 -0.58
CA LYS A 129 3.71 28.40 -1.08
C LYS A 129 4.51 27.61 -0.05
N GLU A 130 5.16 26.53 -0.50
CA GLU A 130 6.17 25.84 0.29
C GLU A 130 7.37 26.79 0.46
N LYS A 131 7.67 27.19 1.69
CA LYS A 131 8.91 27.94 1.99
C LYS A 131 10.03 26.94 2.13
N GLU A 132 11.02 27.00 1.25
CA GLU A 132 12.30 26.33 1.48
C GLU A 132 12.97 26.99 2.69
N LEU A 133 12.88 26.33 3.84
CA LEU A 133 13.57 26.76 5.05
C LEU A 133 15.07 26.62 4.87
N SER A 134 15.80 27.72 5.08
CA SER A 134 17.24 27.63 5.26
C SER A 134 17.56 26.86 6.55
N LYS A 135 18.68 26.14 6.57
CA LYS A 135 19.12 25.40 7.80
C LYS A 135 19.20 26.28 9.06
N MET A 136 19.28 27.61 8.90
CA MET A 136 19.36 28.57 9.98
C MET A 136 17.98 28.87 10.60
N GLU A 137 16.92 28.94 9.80
CA GLU A 137 15.54 29.19 10.26
C GLU A 137 14.97 27.97 11.00
N LEU A 138 15.37 26.75 10.59
CA LEU A 138 15.04 25.50 11.29
C LEU A 138 15.63 25.44 12.74
N ILE A 139 16.78 26.12 12.99
CA ILE A 139 17.45 26.11 14.29
C ILE A 139 16.88 27.21 15.21
N MET A 140 16.32 28.26 14.65
CA MET A 140 15.81 29.41 15.43
C MET A 140 14.36 29.22 15.93
N GLY A 141 13.62 28.21 15.44
CA GLY A 141 12.27 27.94 15.96
C GLY A 141 11.27 29.08 15.73
N GLU A 142 11.45 29.87 14.66
CA GLU A 142 10.48 30.90 14.31
C GLU A 142 9.18 30.23 13.85
N ASP A 143 8.05 30.64 14.43
CA ASP A 143 6.71 30.25 13.99
C ASP A 143 6.52 30.74 12.56
N ILE A 144 6.47 29.79 11.63
CA ILE A 144 6.30 30.08 10.21
C ILE A 144 4.81 30.19 9.96
N GLU A 145 4.33 31.40 9.72
CA GLU A 145 3.01 31.57 9.12
C GLU A 145 3.03 30.96 7.71
N GLU A 146 2.49 29.76 7.57
CA GLU A 146 2.25 29.14 6.29
C GLU A 146 1.12 29.91 5.58
N GLU A 147 1.46 30.57 4.45
CA GLU A 147 0.44 31.23 3.61
C GLU A 147 -0.42 30.18 2.92
N GLY A 148 -1.76 30.33 2.98
CA GLY A 148 -2.73 29.46 2.31
C GLY A 148 -3.28 28.35 3.20
N ASP A 149 -4.15 27.52 2.64
CA ASP A 149 -4.86 26.48 3.38
C ASP A 149 -4.18 25.12 3.32
N PHE A 150 -3.32 24.91 2.34
CA PHE A 150 -2.53 23.69 2.20
C PHE A 150 -1.26 23.95 1.38
N VAL A 151 -0.26 23.13 1.59
CA VAL A 151 0.99 23.12 0.84
C VAL A 151 1.15 21.80 0.08
N VAL A 152 1.77 21.86 -1.12
CA VAL A 152 1.99 20.71 -1.98
C VAL A 152 3.47 20.56 -2.21
N ASN A 153 4.03 19.44 -1.78
CA ASN A 153 5.38 19.01 -2.13
C ASN A 153 5.30 18.08 -3.34
N GLU A 154 5.61 18.61 -4.51
CA GLU A 154 5.55 17.85 -5.77
C GLU A 154 6.63 16.77 -5.86
N LYS A 155 7.77 16.98 -5.20
CA LYS A 155 8.90 16.05 -5.21
C LYS A 155 8.59 14.78 -4.42
N ASP A 156 7.99 14.93 -3.26
CA ASP A 156 7.65 13.82 -2.37
C ASP A 156 6.21 13.34 -2.58
N LYS A 157 5.44 14.00 -3.47
CA LYS A 157 4.02 13.74 -3.76
C LYS A 157 3.13 13.78 -2.50
N ILE A 158 3.39 14.74 -1.62
CA ILE A 158 2.67 14.93 -0.35
C ILE A 158 1.88 16.23 -0.40
N VAL A 159 0.69 16.21 0.22
CA VAL A 159 -0.12 17.39 0.49
C VAL A 159 -0.37 17.46 2.00
N ASN A 160 -0.11 18.62 2.59
CA ASN A 160 -0.37 18.89 4.00
C ASN A 160 -1.31 20.09 4.13
N LEU A 161 -2.29 19.99 5.04
CA LEU A 161 -3.10 21.13 5.44
C LEU A 161 -2.29 22.02 6.40
N THR A 162 -2.44 23.34 6.23
CA THR A 162 -1.95 24.32 7.19
C THR A 162 -2.94 24.46 8.36
N GLU A 163 -2.60 25.19 9.41
CA GLU A 163 -3.53 25.48 10.51
C GLU A 163 -4.81 26.17 9.98
N GLN A 164 -4.67 27.14 9.07
CA GLN A 164 -5.81 27.80 8.43
C GLN A 164 -6.67 26.83 7.61
N GLY A 165 -6.04 25.85 6.94
CA GLY A 165 -6.72 24.81 6.20
C GLY A 165 -7.50 23.87 7.11
N VAL A 166 -6.90 23.45 8.22
CA VAL A 166 -7.56 22.62 9.24
C VAL A 166 -8.79 23.34 9.79
N GLU A 167 -8.67 24.61 10.23
CA GLU A 167 -9.80 25.40 10.72
C GLU A 167 -10.94 25.53 9.70
N LYS A 168 -10.61 25.69 8.41
CA LYS A 168 -11.64 25.75 7.36
C LYS A 168 -12.36 24.43 7.17
N VAL A 169 -11.64 23.30 7.22
CA VAL A 169 -12.22 21.95 7.16
C VAL A 169 -13.13 21.71 8.37
N GLU A 170 -12.66 22.00 9.57
CA GLU A 170 -13.42 21.86 10.82
C GLU A 170 -14.71 22.68 10.79
N ARG A 171 -14.62 23.94 10.36
CA ARG A 171 -15.79 24.83 10.22
C ARG A 171 -16.77 24.33 9.17
N PHE A 172 -16.28 23.80 8.05
CA PHE A 172 -17.14 23.30 6.98
C PHE A 172 -17.93 22.06 7.39
N PHE A 173 -17.27 21.12 8.08
CA PHE A 173 -17.88 19.88 8.56
C PHE A 173 -18.55 20.03 9.93
N GLN A 174 -18.43 21.20 10.59
CA GLN A 174 -18.95 21.49 11.93
C GLN A 174 -18.41 20.48 12.97
N ILE A 175 -17.13 20.21 12.94
CA ILE A 175 -16.40 19.34 13.86
C ILE A 175 -15.46 20.17 14.73
N ASP A 176 -15.18 19.70 15.94
CA ASP A 176 -14.33 20.43 16.90
C ASP A 176 -12.82 20.21 16.65
N ASN A 177 -12.44 19.01 16.20
CA ASN A 177 -11.03 18.67 15.97
C ASN A 177 -10.91 17.62 14.84
N LEU A 178 -10.23 18.00 13.75
CA LEU A 178 -10.00 17.14 12.60
C LEU A 178 -9.09 15.94 12.93
N ALA A 179 -8.22 16.05 13.93
CA ALA A 179 -7.29 15.00 14.35
C ALA A 179 -7.95 13.89 15.21
N ASP A 180 -9.19 14.06 15.62
CA ASP A 180 -9.89 13.03 16.39
C ASP A 180 -10.10 11.74 15.57
N PRO A 181 -10.03 10.56 16.20
CA PRO A 181 -10.21 9.28 15.51
C PRO A 181 -11.53 9.17 14.71
N GLU A 182 -12.58 9.81 15.19
CA GLU A 182 -13.90 9.84 14.52
C GLU A 182 -13.89 10.64 13.21
N ASN A 183 -12.96 11.59 13.07
CA ASN A 183 -12.85 12.50 11.92
C ASN A 183 -11.75 12.08 10.92
N MET A 184 -11.04 10.99 11.18
CA MET A 184 -9.94 10.51 10.31
C MET A 184 -10.39 10.24 8.87
N GLU A 185 -11.62 9.80 8.65
CA GLU A 185 -12.17 9.59 7.32
C GLU A 185 -12.32 10.92 6.55
N ILE A 186 -12.75 11.98 7.22
CA ILE A 186 -12.85 13.33 6.63
C ILE A 186 -11.47 13.84 6.26
N GLN A 187 -10.51 13.76 7.19
CA GLN A 187 -9.14 14.18 6.98
C GLN A 187 -8.51 13.44 5.79
N HIS A 188 -8.68 12.13 5.74
CA HIS A 188 -8.17 11.29 4.65
C HIS A 188 -8.77 11.71 3.30
N ASN A 189 -10.07 11.88 3.21
CA ASN A 189 -10.76 12.20 1.97
C ASN A 189 -10.45 13.61 1.46
N ILE A 190 -10.26 14.60 2.34
CA ILE A 190 -9.79 15.93 1.95
C ILE A 190 -8.39 15.87 1.35
N ILE A 191 -7.47 15.15 1.99
CA ILE A 191 -6.11 14.99 1.47
C ILE A 191 -6.13 14.26 0.13
N LEU A 192 -6.95 13.22 -0.03
CA LEU A 192 -7.11 12.52 -1.31
C LEU A 192 -7.65 13.44 -2.41
N ALA A 193 -8.65 14.27 -2.11
CA ALA A 193 -9.20 15.24 -3.05
C ALA A 193 -8.16 16.26 -3.49
N LEU A 194 -7.39 16.82 -2.55
CA LEU A 194 -6.30 17.74 -2.85
C LEU A 194 -5.19 17.07 -3.69
N ARG A 195 -4.81 15.82 -3.36
CA ARG A 195 -3.83 15.05 -4.16
C ARG A 195 -4.33 14.82 -5.58
N ALA A 196 -5.61 14.48 -5.74
CA ALA A 196 -6.21 14.28 -7.06
C ALA A 196 -6.13 15.55 -7.91
N HIS A 197 -6.39 16.72 -7.32
CA HIS A 197 -6.36 18.00 -8.05
C HIS A 197 -4.95 18.51 -8.38
N TYR A 198 -3.98 18.28 -7.48
CA TYR A 198 -2.67 18.96 -7.56
C TYR A 198 -1.50 18.05 -7.88
N LEU A 199 -1.63 16.73 -7.69
CA LEU A 199 -0.55 15.76 -7.88
C LEU A 199 -0.87 14.67 -8.90
N MET A 200 -2.10 14.63 -9.44
CA MET A 200 -2.51 13.63 -10.43
C MET A 200 -2.77 14.31 -11.77
N ALA A 201 -1.96 13.98 -12.79
CA ALA A 201 -2.11 14.48 -14.13
C ALA A 201 -2.59 13.38 -15.08
N ARG A 202 -3.61 13.72 -15.92
CA ARG A 202 -4.09 12.83 -16.96
C ARG A 202 -2.97 12.50 -17.95
N ASP A 203 -2.94 11.27 -18.42
CA ASP A 203 -1.95 10.71 -19.36
C ASP A 203 -0.53 10.59 -18.79
N LYS A 204 -0.35 10.90 -17.49
CA LYS A 204 0.89 10.72 -16.76
C LYS A 204 0.69 9.81 -15.54
N ASP A 205 -0.23 10.15 -14.66
CA ASP A 205 -0.51 9.42 -13.43
C ASP A 205 -1.76 8.54 -13.57
N TYR A 206 -2.66 8.87 -14.51
CA TYR A 206 -3.83 8.08 -14.84
C TYR A 206 -4.23 8.27 -16.31
N VAL A 207 -4.94 7.29 -16.86
CA VAL A 207 -5.57 7.35 -18.18
C VAL A 207 -7.08 7.13 -18.06
N VAL A 208 -7.86 7.67 -19.01
CA VAL A 208 -9.30 7.44 -19.08
C VAL A 208 -9.58 6.57 -20.30
N GLN A 209 -10.13 5.38 -20.08
CA GLN A 209 -10.50 4.44 -21.11
C GLN A 209 -11.91 3.90 -20.84
N ASN A 210 -12.80 3.97 -21.84
CA ASN A 210 -14.20 3.54 -21.74
C ASN A 210 -14.96 4.18 -20.55
N ASP A 211 -14.74 5.45 -20.28
CA ASP A 211 -15.29 6.21 -19.14
C ASP A 211 -14.81 5.71 -17.76
N GLU A 212 -13.81 4.85 -17.71
CA GLU A 212 -13.15 4.41 -16.47
C GLU A 212 -11.78 5.07 -16.31
N VAL A 213 -11.44 5.45 -15.08
CA VAL A 213 -10.13 5.99 -14.72
C VAL A 213 -9.22 4.84 -14.31
N LEU A 214 -8.13 4.67 -15.05
CA LEU A 214 -7.11 3.66 -14.78
C LEU A 214 -5.83 4.36 -14.32
N ILE A 215 -5.36 4.04 -13.12
CA ILE A 215 -4.11 4.55 -12.58
C ILE A 215 -2.94 3.85 -13.29
N VAL A 216 -1.96 4.62 -13.72
CA VAL A 216 -0.76 4.11 -14.40
C VAL A 216 0.24 3.58 -13.39
#